data_2096a6559c66d8516e195695c91178c4
#
_entry.id   2096a6559c66d8516e195695c91178c4
#
_cell.length_a   1.000
_cell.length_b   1.000
_cell.length_c   1.000
_cell.angle_alpha   90.00
_cell.angle_beta   90.00
_cell.angle_gamma   90.00
#
_symmetry.space_group_name_H-M   'P 1'
#
loop_
_entity.id
_entity.type
_entity.pdbx_description
1 polymer ?
#
loop_
_entity_poly.entity_id
_entity_poly.type
_entity_poly.pdbx_seq_one_letter_code
_entity_poly.pdbx_strand_id
1 'polypeptide(L)'
;MPAFTQYLVIANVGIFLLQLAGGGGLVQWFALWPGDGSGLASLPLLTPWQLVTYSFLHGSLMHLAFNMFALWMFGTELERVWGARRVATAYFLSVVTGALMHLLVAGAFGGGRAPVVGASAGVFGLLLAYALVFPNRKIMLLFPPIPMPARVFVLLYVLLELYLGVTGTQSGVAHFAHLGGLIGGWWVYRFGRSGPRYRRG
;
A
#
# COMPACT_ATOMS: atom_id res chain seq x y z
N MET A 1 -13.28 -15.85 3.17
CA MET A 1 -12.39 -14.85 2.53
C MET A 1 -11.82 -15.50 1.29
N PRO A 2 -11.68 -14.80 0.13
CA PRO A 2 -11.02 -15.37 -1.05
C PRO A 2 -9.54 -15.69 -0.77
N ALA A 3 -9.00 -16.67 -1.50
CA ALA A 3 -7.74 -17.34 -1.12
C ALA A 3 -6.52 -16.40 -1.11
N PHE A 4 -6.34 -15.55 -2.13
CA PHE A 4 -5.18 -14.65 -2.20
C PHE A 4 -5.16 -13.64 -1.05
N THR A 5 -6.28 -12.94 -0.84
CA THR A 5 -6.41 -11.95 0.25
C THR A 5 -6.16 -12.62 1.61
N GLN A 6 -6.68 -13.83 1.80
CA GLN A 6 -6.47 -14.59 3.03
C GLN A 6 -4.99 -14.94 3.26
N TYR A 7 -4.32 -15.49 2.26
CA TYR A 7 -2.90 -15.83 2.38
C TYR A 7 -2.04 -14.59 2.60
N LEU A 8 -2.38 -13.47 1.95
CA LEU A 8 -1.65 -12.22 2.14
C LEU A 8 -1.79 -11.68 3.57
N VAL A 9 -2.99 -11.76 4.16
CA VAL A 9 -3.22 -11.40 5.58
C VAL A 9 -2.44 -12.32 6.49
N ILE A 10 -2.51 -13.65 6.29
CA ILE A 10 -1.78 -14.64 7.11
C ILE A 10 -0.27 -14.40 7.03
N ALA A 11 0.27 -14.14 5.84
CA ALA A 11 1.69 -13.87 5.65
C ALA A 11 2.14 -12.62 6.42
N ASN A 12 1.38 -11.52 6.34
CA ASN A 12 1.69 -10.29 7.07
C ASN A 12 1.65 -10.49 8.60
N VAL A 13 0.63 -11.17 9.10
CA VAL A 13 0.52 -11.48 10.55
C VAL A 13 1.67 -12.38 10.98
N GLY A 14 1.98 -13.45 10.22
CA GLY A 14 3.08 -14.36 10.53
C GLY A 14 4.44 -13.67 10.55
N ILE A 15 4.73 -12.82 9.56
CA ILE A 15 5.97 -12.04 9.51
C ILE A 15 6.03 -11.03 10.67
N PHE A 16 4.93 -10.40 11.05
CA PHE A 16 4.90 -9.51 12.21
C PHE A 16 5.21 -10.25 13.52
N LEU A 17 4.68 -11.46 13.71
CA LEU A 17 5.02 -12.29 14.85
C LEU A 17 6.52 -12.65 14.87
N LEU A 18 7.10 -12.94 13.70
CA LEU A 18 8.56 -13.15 13.57
C LEU A 18 9.36 -11.88 13.88
N GLN A 19 8.86 -10.68 13.50
CA GLN A 19 9.49 -9.41 13.89
C GLN A 19 9.54 -9.23 15.39
N LEU A 20 8.45 -9.57 16.09
CA LEU A 20 8.39 -9.49 17.57
C LEU A 20 9.37 -10.46 18.24
N ALA A 21 9.55 -11.65 17.67
CA ALA A 21 10.45 -12.67 18.22
C ALA A 21 11.93 -12.44 17.87
N GLY A 22 12.22 -11.89 16.67
CA GLY A 22 13.57 -11.81 16.10
C GLY A 22 14.29 -10.47 16.28
N GLY A 23 13.69 -9.49 16.97
CA GLY A 23 14.28 -8.16 17.13
C GLY A 23 14.40 -7.39 15.82
N GLY A 24 15.33 -6.41 15.75
CA GLY A 24 15.47 -5.50 14.61
C GLY A 24 16.04 -6.08 13.30
N GLY A 25 16.50 -7.33 13.29
CA GLY A 25 17.19 -7.92 12.14
C GLY A 25 16.33 -7.96 10.85
N LEU A 26 15.04 -8.32 10.96
CA LEU A 26 14.16 -8.35 9.81
C LEU A 26 13.95 -6.96 9.19
N VAL A 27 13.83 -5.92 10.02
CA VAL A 27 13.70 -4.55 9.53
C VAL A 27 14.96 -4.11 8.80
N GLN A 28 16.14 -4.44 9.33
CA GLN A 28 17.41 -4.06 8.72
C GLN A 28 17.56 -4.63 7.30
N TRP A 29 17.15 -5.88 7.07
CA TRP A 29 17.35 -6.55 5.77
C TRP A 29 16.19 -6.37 4.79
N PHE A 30 14.96 -6.28 5.28
CA PHE A 30 13.76 -6.39 4.45
C PHE A 30 12.90 -5.11 4.39
N ALA A 31 13.14 -4.09 5.24
CA ALA A 31 12.50 -2.79 5.08
C ALA A 31 13.07 -2.04 3.86
N LEU A 32 12.31 -1.10 3.33
CA LEU A 32 12.76 -0.24 2.24
C LEU A 32 13.58 0.92 2.82
N TRP A 33 14.88 0.94 2.56
CA TRP A 33 15.78 1.98 3.00
C TRP A 33 15.99 3.01 1.87
N PRO A 34 15.75 4.32 2.12
CA PRO A 34 15.86 5.35 1.09
C PRO A 34 17.30 5.77 0.76
N GLY A 35 18.29 5.03 1.25
CA GLY A 35 19.70 5.38 1.10
C GLY A 35 20.18 6.35 2.16
N ASP A 36 21.35 6.95 1.94
CA ASP A 36 21.99 7.88 2.88
C ASP A 36 21.55 9.35 2.69
N GLY A 37 20.69 9.61 1.72
CA GLY A 37 20.22 10.96 1.39
C GLY A 37 21.14 11.77 0.46
N SER A 38 22.21 11.15 -0.08
CA SER A 38 23.12 11.83 -1.03
C SER A 38 22.58 11.92 -2.47
N GLY A 39 21.29 11.66 -2.66
CA GLY A 39 20.59 11.73 -3.94
C GLY A 39 20.33 10.38 -4.57
N LEU A 40 19.99 10.37 -5.86
CA LEU A 40 19.62 9.15 -6.60
C LEU A 40 20.73 8.11 -6.65
N ALA A 41 22.00 8.52 -6.51
CA ALA A 41 23.15 7.61 -6.49
C ALA A 41 23.19 6.73 -5.23
N SER A 42 22.52 7.11 -4.16
CA SER A 42 22.45 6.35 -2.90
C SER A 42 21.32 5.35 -2.83
N LEU A 43 20.54 5.22 -3.90
CA LEU A 43 19.45 4.24 -3.93
C LEU A 43 19.99 2.83 -3.69
N PRO A 44 19.23 1.99 -2.96
CA PRO A 44 19.68 0.64 -2.60
C PRO A 44 19.62 -0.31 -3.80
N LEU A 45 20.46 -0.06 -4.81
CA LEU A 45 20.55 -0.88 -6.03
C LEU A 45 20.99 -2.33 -5.73
N LEU A 46 21.63 -2.54 -4.58
CA LEU A 46 22.11 -3.85 -4.14
C LEU A 46 21.06 -4.66 -3.37
N THR A 47 19.88 -4.08 -3.07
CA THR A 47 18.81 -4.73 -2.29
C THR A 47 17.46 -4.68 -2.99
N PRO A 48 17.35 -5.16 -4.25
CA PRO A 48 16.11 -5.00 -5.03
C PRO A 48 14.88 -5.70 -4.41
N TRP A 49 15.09 -6.71 -3.58
CA TRP A 49 14.00 -7.37 -2.85
C TRP A 49 13.25 -6.41 -1.91
N GLN A 50 13.90 -5.35 -1.40
CA GLN A 50 13.27 -4.36 -0.53
C GLN A 50 12.13 -3.63 -1.21
N LEU A 51 12.09 -3.53 -2.56
CA LEU A 51 10.96 -2.98 -3.30
C LEU A 51 9.65 -3.75 -3.09
N VAL A 52 9.73 -4.96 -2.56
CA VAL A 52 8.56 -5.81 -2.28
C VAL A 52 8.47 -6.19 -0.81
N THR A 53 9.59 -6.59 -0.20
CA THR A 53 9.59 -7.19 1.14
C THR A 53 9.16 -6.23 2.25
N TYR A 54 9.40 -4.94 2.08
CA TYR A 54 8.97 -3.91 3.04
C TYR A 54 7.46 -3.95 3.32
N SER A 55 6.66 -4.39 2.33
CA SER A 55 5.20 -4.45 2.42
C SER A 55 4.68 -5.53 3.37
N PHE A 56 5.55 -6.40 3.88
CA PHE A 56 5.20 -7.43 4.86
C PHE A 56 5.61 -7.08 6.29
N LEU A 57 6.42 -6.04 6.47
CA LEU A 57 6.86 -5.58 7.78
C LEU A 57 5.92 -4.51 8.32
N HIS A 58 5.78 -4.42 9.64
CA HIS A 58 4.92 -3.41 10.27
C HIS A 58 5.57 -2.80 11.50
N GLY A 59 5.43 -1.47 11.65
CA GLY A 59 6.05 -0.73 12.75
C GLY A 59 5.33 -0.86 14.10
N SER A 60 4.05 -1.28 14.11
CA SER A 60 3.28 -1.48 15.33
C SER A 60 2.09 -2.41 15.10
N LEU A 61 1.49 -2.91 16.19
CA LEU A 61 0.29 -3.72 16.13
C LEU A 61 -0.90 -2.96 15.50
N MET A 62 -1.05 -1.68 15.82
CA MET A 62 -2.12 -0.86 15.22
C MET A 62 -1.89 -0.63 13.73
N HIS A 63 -0.64 -0.42 13.31
CA HIS A 63 -0.27 -0.32 11.90
C HIS A 63 -0.63 -1.60 11.15
N LEU A 64 -0.27 -2.78 11.69
CA LEU A 64 -0.70 -4.07 11.12
C LEU A 64 -2.22 -4.19 11.06
N ALA A 65 -2.91 -3.91 12.17
CA ALA A 65 -4.37 -4.08 12.26
C ALA A 65 -5.12 -3.25 11.21
N PHE A 66 -4.77 -1.98 11.03
CA PHE A 66 -5.39 -1.13 10.01
C PHE A 66 -5.09 -1.59 8.59
N ASN A 67 -3.86 -2.00 8.31
CA ASN A 67 -3.51 -2.56 7.01
C ASN A 67 -4.29 -3.84 6.71
N MET A 68 -4.36 -4.77 7.66
CA MET A 68 -5.06 -6.05 7.48
C MET A 68 -6.57 -5.84 7.36
N PHE A 69 -7.15 -4.92 8.11
CA PHE A 69 -8.56 -4.56 7.99
C PHE A 69 -8.87 -3.99 6.60
N ALA A 70 -8.07 -3.04 6.11
CA ALA A 70 -8.27 -2.44 4.79
C ALA A 70 -8.01 -3.45 3.66
N LEU A 71 -6.98 -4.29 3.79
CA LEU A 71 -6.70 -5.37 2.86
C LEU A 71 -7.84 -6.37 2.80
N TRP A 72 -8.39 -6.78 3.95
CA TRP A 72 -9.55 -7.65 4.02
C TRP A 72 -10.77 -7.01 3.35
N MET A 73 -11.06 -5.76 3.64
CA MET A 73 -12.23 -5.05 3.12
C MET A 73 -12.17 -4.84 1.61
N PHE A 74 -11.07 -4.25 1.10
CA PHE A 74 -10.95 -3.92 -0.33
C PHE A 74 -10.50 -5.11 -1.16
N GLY A 75 -9.53 -5.87 -0.66
CA GLY A 75 -8.98 -7.04 -1.34
C GLY A 75 -10.02 -8.13 -1.56
N THR A 76 -10.83 -8.45 -0.56
CA THR A 76 -11.88 -9.47 -0.65
C THR A 76 -12.91 -9.14 -1.72
N GLU A 77 -13.41 -7.90 -1.74
CA GLU A 77 -14.43 -7.48 -2.72
C GLU A 77 -13.86 -7.43 -4.14
N LEU A 78 -12.65 -6.92 -4.31
CA LEU A 78 -11.99 -6.93 -5.62
C LEU A 78 -11.68 -8.34 -6.10
N GLU A 79 -11.22 -9.24 -5.21
CA GLU A 79 -10.89 -10.62 -5.58
C GLU A 79 -12.13 -11.41 -6.06
N ARG A 80 -13.31 -11.13 -5.48
CA ARG A 80 -14.57 -11.72 -5.97
C ARG A 80 -14.92 -11.30 -7.39
N VAL A 81 -14.53 -10.10 -7.82
CA VAL A 81 -14.87 -9.55 -9.13
C VAL A 81 -13.75 -9.76 -10.15
N TRP A 82 -12.50 -9.61 -9.73
CA TRP A 82 -11.34 -9.66 -10.60
C TRP A 82 -10.62 -11.01 -10.62
N GLY A 83 -10.83 -11.82 -9.59
CA GLY A 83 -10.07 -13.04 -9.32
C GLY A 83 -8.70 -12.76 -8.67
N ALA A 84 -8.13 -13.78 -8.04
CA ALA A 84 -6.91 -13.72 -7.27
C ALA A 84 -5.72 -13.15 -8.04
N ARG A 85 -5.49 -13.60 -9.28
CA ARG A 85 -4.35 -13.18 -10.08
C ARG A 85 -4.32 -11.67 -10.34
N ARG A 86 -5.48 -11.07 -10.68
CA ARG A 86 -5.57 -9.65 -10.99
C ARG A 86 -5.41 -8.78 -9.74
N VAL A 87 -5.96 -9.22 -8.61
CA VAL A 87 -5.78 -8.53 -7.32
C VAL A 87 -4.33 -8.63 -6.86
N ALA A 88 -3.69 -9.79 -6.99
CA ALA A 88 -2.26 -9.95 -6.71
C ALA A 88 -1.40 -9.01 -7.56
N THR A 89 -1.67 -8.94 -8.87
CA THR A 89 -0.95 -8.02 -9.76
C THR A 89 -1.16 -6.56 -9.32
N ALA A 90 -2.40 -6.16 -8.98
CA ALA A 90 -2.68 -4.80 -8.52
C ALA A 90 -1.95 -4.50 -7.20
N TYR A 91 -1.99 -5.41 -6.24
CA TYR A 91 -1.31 -5.26 -4.96
C TYR A 91 0.21 -5.10 -5.14
N PHE A 92 0.87 -6.06 -5.79
CA PHE A 92 2.33 -6.03 -5.91
C PHE A 92 2.84 -4.92 -6.83
N LEU A 93 2.11 -4.58 -7.90
CA LEU A 93 2.45 -3.43 -8.71
C LEU A 93 2.35 -2.13 -7.90
N SER A 94 1.32 -1.99 -7.05
CA SER A 94 1.18 -0.85 -6.14
C SER A 94 2.29 -0.80 -5.10
N VAL A 95 2.71 -1.94 -4.56
CA VAL A 95 3.87 -2.03 -3.66
C VAL A 95 5.13 -1.51 -4.35
N VAL A 96 5.43 -1.98 -5.56
CA VAL A 96 6.63 -1.56 -6.31
C VAL A 96 6.56 -0.08 -6.71
N THR A 97 5.43 0.39 -7.26
CA THR A 97 5.29 1.80 -7.63
C THR A 97 5.32 2.73 -6.41
N GLY A 98 4.81 2.28 -5.27
CA GLY A 98 4.92 2.98 -3.99
C GLY A 98 6.36 3.10 -3.52
N ALA A 99 7.12 2.01 -3.54
CA ALA A 99 8.53 2.01 -3.21
C ALA A 99 9.33 2.97 -4.11
N LEU A 100 9.13 2.86 -5.42
CA LEU A 100 9.83 3.72 -6.39
C LEU A 100 9.50 5.20 -6.19
N MET A 101 8.23 5.55 -5.98
CA MET A 101 7.83 6.93 -5.71
C MET A 101 8.48 7.46 -4.43
N HIS A 102 8.49 6.67 -3.35
CA HIS A 102 9.13 7.06 -2.10
C HIS A 102 10.62 7.30 -2.30
N LEU A 103 11.33 6.38 -2.96
CA LEU A 103 12.78 6.50 -3.22
C LEU A 103 13.09 7.71 -4.10
N LEU A 104 12.30 7.97 -5.14
CA LEU A 104 12.47 9.13 -6.02
C LEU A 104 12.32 10.44 -5.24
N VAL A 105 11.29 10.56 -4.42
CA VAL A 105 11.06 11.78 -3.61
C VAL A 105 12.14 11.94 -2.55
N ALA A 106 12.50 10.88 -1.84
CA ALA A 106 13.57 10.91 -0.85
C ALA A 106 14.92 11.29 -1.46
N GLY A 107 15.24 10.76 -2.64
CA GLY A 107 16.46 11.09 -3.36
C GLY A 107 16.48 12.51 -3.93
N ALA A 108 15.34 13.03 -4.39
CA ALA A 108 15.24 14.35 -5.00
C ALA A 108 15.21 15.50 -3.98
N PHE A 109 14.58 15.29 -2.82
CA PHE A 109 14.32 16.32 -1.83
C PHE A 109 15.02 16.11 -0.48
N GLY A 110 15.90 15.11 -0.39
CA GLY A 110 16.62 14.84 0.85
C GLY A 110 15.73 14.27 1.96
N GLY A 111 14.87 13.31 1.63
CA GLY A 111 13.96 12.67 2.58
C GLY A 111 14.67 11.94 3.72
N GLY A 112 13.94 11.65 4.79
CA GLY A 112 14.46 11.02 6.00
C GLY A 112 15.14 9.66 5.73
N ARG A 113 16.09 9.32 6.59
CA ARG A 113 16.84 8.05 6.56
C ARG A 113 16.06 6.89 7.19
N ALA A 114 14.85 7.13 7.67
CA ALA A 114 14.05 6.09 8.31
C ALA A 114 13.56 5.06 7.30
N PRO A 115 13.60 3.76 7.64
CA PRO A 115 13.10 2.73 6.76
C PRO A 115 11.58 2.79 6.63
N VAL A 116 11.08 2.48 5.42
CA VAL A 116 9.65 2.33 5.17
C VAL A 116 9.25 0.87 5.34
N VAL A 117 8.13 0.67 6.03
CA VAL A 117 7.50 -0.63 6.28
C VAL A 117 5.98 -0.51 6.15
N GLY A 118 5.32 -1.56 5.72
CA GLY A 118 3.86 -1.66 5.71
C GLY A 118 3.26 -2.06 4.37
N ALA A 119 2.14 -2.76 4.44
CA ALA A 119 1.33 -3.16 3.29
C ALA A 119 0.59 -1.98 2.63
N SER A 120 0.69 -0.79 3.20
CA SER A 120 -0.17 0.36 2.90
C SER A 120 -0.12 0.81 1.44
N ALA A 121 1.05 0.82 0.79
CA ALA A 121 1.11 1.17 -0.64
C ALA A 121 0.26 0.21 -1.50
N GLY A 122 0.32 -1.09 -1.22
CA GLY A 122 -0.55 -2.09 -1.86
C GLY A 122 -2.02 -1.87 -1.54
N VAL A 123 -2.33 -1.56 -0.28
CA VAL A 123 -3.70 -1.25 0.19
C VAL A 123 -4.26 0.00 -0.50
N PHE A 124 -3.46 1.06 -0.65
CA PHE A 124 -3.88 2.28 -1.37
C PHE A 124 -4.19 2.01 -2.84
N GLY A 125 -3.39 1.18 -3.50
CA GLY A 125 -3.70 0.76 -4.85
C GLY A 125 -5.00 -0.04 -4.96
N LEU A 126 -5.25 -0.96 -4.03
CA LEU A 126 -6.53 -1.69 -3.97
C LEU A 126 -7.70 -0.77 -3.60
N LEU A 127 -7.51 0.20 -2.71
CA LEU A 127 -8.52 1.20 -2.37
C LEU A 127 -8.94 2.03 -3.60
N LEU A 128 -7.96 2.53 -4.38
CA LEU A 128 -8.27 3.24 -5.62
C LEU A 128 -8.99 2.33 -6.62
N ALA A 129 -8.48 1.12 -6.83
CA ALA A 129 -9.11 0.15 -7.71
C ALA A 129 -10.55 -0.17 -7.28
N TYR A 130 -10.79 -0.31 -5.98
CA TYR A 130 -12.14 -0.50 -5.41
C TYR A 130 -13.05 0.69 -5.72
N ALA A 131 -12.58 1.92 -5.53
CA ALA A 131 -13.37 3.11 -5.80
C ALA A 131 -13.67 3.29 -7.30
N LEU A 132 -12.79 2.84 -8.18
CA LEU A 132 -13.02 2.85 -9.63
C LEU A 132 -14.02 1.77 -10.08
N VAL A 133 -14.03 0.62 -9.41
CA VAL A 133 -14.98 -0.48 -9.68
C VAL A 133 -16.34 -0.21 -9.05
N PHE A 134 -16.37 0.34 -7.84
CA PHE A 134 -17.58 0.56 -7.03
C PHE A 134 -17.72 2.03 -6.57
N PRO A 135 -17.80 3.02 -7.48
CA PRO A 135 -17.64 4.43 -7.14
C PRO A 135 -18.69 4.99 -6.17
N ASN A 136 -19.89 4.43 -6.18
CA ASN A 136 -21.02 4.88 -5.37
C ASN A 136 -21.24 4.03 -4.10
N ARG A 137 -20.46 2.93 -3.93
CA ARG A 137 -20.57 2.10 -2.73
C ARG A 137 -20.10 2.91 -1.53
N LYS A 138 -20.87 2.86 -0.45
CA LYS A 138 -20.54 3.63 0.76
C LYS A 138 -19.42 2.95 1.53
N ILE A 139 -18.40 3.72 1.87
CA ILE A 139 -17.34 3.38 2.83
C ILE A 139 -17.66 4.19 4.10
N MET A 140 -17.58 3.55 5.24
CA MET A 140 -17.75 4.22 6.52
C MET A 140 -16.38 4.52 7.12
N LEU A 141 -16.12 5.78 7.45
CA LEU A 141 -14.99 6.14 8.30
C LEU A 141 -15.17 5.51 9.68
N LEU A 142 -14.09 5.11 10.31
CA LEU A 142 -14.14 4.56 11.67
C LEU A 142 -14.45 5.68 12.70
N PHE A 143 -13.84 6.85 12.52
CA PHE A 143 -14.02 8.00 13.41
C PHE A 143 -13.90 9.33 12.64
N PRO A 144 -14.95 10.18 12.64
CA PRO A 144 -16.33 9.86 13.03
C PRO A 144 -16.97 8.89 12.00
N PRO A 145 -18.00 8.11 12.37
CA PRO A 145 -18.62 7.12 11.49
C PRO A 145 -19.49 7.80 10.41
N ILE A 146 -18.84 8.41 9.42
CA ILE A 146 -19.50 9.11 8.32
C ILE A 146 -19.47 8.20 7.08
N PRO A 147 -20.65 7.74 6.60
CA PRO A 147 -20.75 7.00 5.36
C PRO A 147 -20.60 7.93 4.15
N MET A 148 -19.63 7.66 3.28
CA MET A 148 -19.45 8.42 2.05
C MET A 148 -19.20 7.51 0.84
N PRO A 149 -19.49 7.95 -0.39
CA PRO A 149 -19.18 7.19 -1.60
C PRO A 149 -17.67 6.93 -1.71
N ALA A 150 -17.28 5.73 -2.17
CA ALA A 150 -15.88 5.32 -2.29
C ALA A 150 -15.02 6.31 -3.08
N ARG A 151 -15.56 6.88 -4.17
CA ARG A 151 -14.88 7.91 -4.95
C ARG A 151 -14.55 9.18 -4.16
N VAL A 152 -15.45 9.60 -3.26
CA VAL A 152 -15.25 10.78 -2.40
C VAL A 152 -14.21 10.45 -1.33
N PHE A 153 -14.35 9.29 -0.70
CA PHE A 153 -13.39 8.83 0.31
C PHE A 153 -11.96 8.82 -0.24
N VAL A 154 -11.73 8.21 -1.42
CA VAL A 154 -10.40 8.13 -2.03
C VAL A 154 -9.88 9.52 -2.37
N LEU A 155 -10.70 10.40 -2.96
CA LEU A 155 -10.29 11.76 -3.29
C LEU A 155 -9.81 12.52 -2.05
N LEU A 156 -10.60 12.50 -0.98
CA LEU A 156 -10.24 13.18 0.28
C LEU A 156 -8.96 12.59 0.89
N TYR A 157 -8.81 11.26 0.82
CA TYR A 157 -7.64 10.59 1.37
C TYR A 157 -6.36 10.90 0.57
N VAL A 158 -6.45 10.95 -0.76
CA VAL A 158 -5.34 11.37 -1.64
C VAL A 158 -4.91 12.80 -1.36
N LEU A 159 -5.88 13.73 -1.22
CA LEU A 159 -5.59 15.12 -0.89
C LEU A 159 -4.93 15.26 0.49
N LEU A 160 -5.38 14.48 1.46
CA LEU A 160 -4.79 14.43 2.81
C LEU A 160 -3.35 13.90 2.75
N GLU A 161 -3.10 12.79 2.06
CA GLU A 161 -1.76 12.21 1.90
C GLU A 161 -0.79 13.18 1.22
N LEU A 162 -1.27 13.88 0.17
CA LEU A 162 -0.48 14.89 -0.51
C LEU A 162 -0.15 16.07 0.43
N TYR A 163 -1.14 16.56 1.16
CA TYR A 163 -0.95 17.65 2.13
C TYR A 163 0.07 17.27 3.21
N LEU A 164 -0.11 16.10 3.84
CA LEU A 164 0.78 15.63 4.90
C LEU A 164 2.20 15.33 4.38
N GLY A 165 2.32 14.80 3.16
CA GLY A 165 3.61 14.53 2.53
C GLY A 165 4.39 15.80 2.19
N VAL A 166 3.70 16.84 1.69
CA VAL A 166 4.34 18.13 1.34
C VAL A 166 4.68 18.94 2.57
N THR A 167 3.82 18.96 3.59
CA THR A 167 4.05 19.74 4.82
C THR A 167 4.98 19.04 5.81
N GLY A 168 5.20 17.74 5.67
CA GLY A 168 6.02 16.95 6.60
C GLY A 168 5.44 16.87 8.03
N THR A 169 4.16 17.19 8.20
CA THR A 169 3.52 17.32 9.52
C THR A 169 3.38 15.98 10.26
N GLN A 170 3.46 14.87 9.57
CA GLN A 170 3.37 13.54 10.16
C GLN A 170 4.63 12.73 9.85
N SER A 171 5.71 13.02 10.59
CA SER A 171 6.97 12.33 10.44
C SER A 171 6.82 10.82 10.73
N GLY A 172 7.48 9.99 9.94
CA GLY A 172 7.45 8.53 10.08
C GLY A 172 6.37 7.83 9.24
N VAL A 173 5.52 8.56 8.51
CA VAL A 173 4.59 7.99 7.53
C VAL A 173 5.12 8.24 6.11
N ALA A 174 5.16 7.19 5.31
CA ALA A 174 5.65 7.28 3.93
C ALA A 174 4.52 7.70 2.96
N HIS A 175 4.05 8.95 3.08
CA HIS A 175 2.93 9.48 2.28
C HIS A 175 3.13 9.30 0.78
N PHE A 176 4.35 9.54 0.28
CA PHE A 176 4.66 9.35 -1.14
C PHE A 176 4.66 7.88 -1.57
N ALA A 177 4.91 6.93 -0.67
CA ALA A 177 4.69 5.52 -0.98
C ALA A 177 3.21 5.21 -1.17
N HIS A 178 2.32 5.80 -0.36
CA HIS A 178 0.87 5.67 -0.53
C HIS A 178 0.40 6.24 -1.87
N LEU A 179 0.82 7.46 -2.21
CA LEU A 179 0.50 8.09 -3.48
C LEU A 179 1.05 7.30 -4.69
N GLY A 180 2.27 6.78 -4.57
CA GLY A 180 2.85 5.89 -5.57
C GLY A 180 2.07 4.60 -5.75
N GLY A 181 1.54 4.04 -4.66
CA GLY A 181 0.70 2.84 -4.68
C GLY A 181 -0.57 2.99 -5.51
N LEU A 182 -1.17 4.19 -5.56
CA LEU A 182 -2.33 4.47 -6.40
C LEU A 182 -2.06 4.21 -7.90
N ILE A 183 -0.82 4.47 -8.36
CA ILE A 183 -0.43 4.29 -9.76
C ILE A 183 -0.58 2.82 -10.18
N GLY A 184 -0.08 1.88 -9.35
CA GLY A 184 -0.18 0.45 -9.63
C GLY A 184 -1.63 -0.04 -9.69
N GLY A 185 -2.47 0.38 -8.73
CA GLY A 185 -3.90 0.05 -8.71
C GLY A 185 -4.65 0.59 -9.93
N TRP A 186 -4.41 1.85 -10.28
CA TRP A 186 -4.97 2.48 -11.49
C TRP A 186 -4.53 1.77 -12.76
N TRP A 187 -3.24 1.43 -12.88
CA TRP A 187 -2.70 0.75 -14.04
C TRP A 187 -3.41 -0.58 -14.30
N VAL A 188 -3.56 -1.42 -13.26
CA VAL A 188 -4.24 -2.71 -13.39
C VAL A 188 -5.74 -2.55 -13.66
N TYR A 189 -6.38 -1.54 -13.08
CA TYR A 189 -7.77 -1.21 -13.42
C TYR A 189 -7.91 -0.87 -14.91
N ARG A 190 -7.01 -0.04 -15.45
CA ARG A 190 -7.12 0.49 -16.83
C ARG A 190 -6.68 -0.51 -17.88
N PHE A 191 -5.61 -1.26 -17.65
CA PHE A 191 -4.93 -2.10 -18.64
C PHE A 191 -4.92 -3.59 -18.29
N GLY A 192 -5.28 -4.00 -17.10
CA GLY A 192 -5.35 -5.40 -16.71
C GLY A 192 -6.37 -6.13 -17.58
N ARG A 193 -6.01 -7.33 -18.07
CA ARG A 193 -6.91 -8.17 -18.86
C ARG A 193 -8.19 -8.42 -18.07
N SER A 194 -9.33 -8.07 -18.65
CA SER A 194 -10.65 -8.31 -18.07
C SER A 194 -10.88 -9.83 -18.02
N GLY A 195 -11.06 -10.38 -16.83
CA GLY A 195 -11.79 -11.63 -16.66
C GLY A 195 -13.24 -11.46 -17.15
N PRO A 196 -14.08 -12.52 -17.08
CA PRO A 196 -15.45 -12.45 -17.59
C PRO A 196 -16.12 -11.16 -17.14
N ARG A 197 -16.69 -10.45 -18.10
CA ARG A 197 -17.24 -9.08 -17.91
C ARG A 197 -18.31 -9.10 -16.82
N TYR A 198 -18.05 -8.45 -15.70
CA TYR A 198 -19.13 -8.04 -14.80
C TYR A 198 -20.03 -7.06 -15.59
N ARG A 199 -21.21 -7.52 -16.01
CA ARG A 199 -22.24 -6.65 -16.62
C ARG A 199 -22.62 -5.62 -15.56
N ARG A 200 -22.36 -4.36 -15.86
CA ARG A 200 -22.91 -3.23 -15.10
C ARG A 200 -24.43 -3.33 -15.17
N GLY A 201 -25.08 -3.69 -14.08
CA GLY A 201 -26.48 -3.47 -13.83
C GLY A 201 -26.69 -2.10 -13.26
#